data_519757f412e1ee37e22fb52cd2c311a1
#
_entry.id   519757f412e1ee37e22fb52cd2c311a1
#
_cell.length_a   1.000
_cell.length_b   1.000
_cell.length_c   1.000
_cell.angle_alpha   90.00
_cell.angle_beta   90.00
_cell.angle_gamma   90.00
#
_symmetry.space_group_name_H-M   'P 1'
#
loop_
_entity.id
_entity.type
_entity.pdbx_description
1 polymer ?
#
loop_
_entity_poly.entity_id
_entity_poly.type
_entity_poly.pdbx_seq_one_letter_code
_entity_poly.pdbx_strand_id
1 'polypeptide(L)'
;MKYYSTRDKSTKVSFREAVLTGIPLDKGLYFPETIPSLETEFIEELSNLSNEEIAFECISKFSGKDIDEASLKRIVSETINFKFPCNKLSDDISVLELFHGPTMAFKDVGARFTSRVLSYFNLSSKKKNNSTCSYFRRYRSCCCKRFLWC
;
A
#
# COMPACT_ATOMS: atom_id res chain seq x y z
N MET A 1 13.08 -6.73 2.97
CA MET A 1 12.17 -7.60 2.20
C MET A 1 12.62 -7.64 0.74
N LYS A 2 12.59 -8.81 0.09
CA LYS A 2 12.85 -8.96 -1.35
C LYS A 2 11.57 -9.39 -2.08
N TYR A 3 11.50 -9.02 -3.35
CA TYR A 3 10.38 -9.30 -4.25
C TYR A 3 10.88 -9.97 -5.52
N TYR A 4 10.10 -10.84 -6.10
CA TYR A 4 10.39 -11.50 -7.38
C TYR A 4 9.20 -11.37 -8.33
N SER A 5 9.44 -11.55 -9.64
CA SER A 5 8.34 -11.65 -10.60
C SER A 5 7.66 -13.02 -10.49
N THR A 6 6.33 -13.05 -10.59
CA THR A 6 5.57 -14.32 -10.63
C THR A 6 5.93 -15.20 -11.82
N ARG A 7 6.54 -14.63 -12.87
CA ARG A 7 7.01 -15.36 -14.05
C ARG A 7 8.49 -15.76 -13.98
N ASP A 8 9.31 -14.93 -13.29
CA ASP A 8 10.73 -15.20 -13.10
C ASP A 8 11.11 -14.99 -11.64
N LYS A 9 11.33 -16.09 -10.92
CA LYS A 9 11.71 -16.07 -9.51
C LYS A 9 13.21 -15.86 -9.28
N SER A 10 14.03 -15.85 -10.33
CA SER A 10 15.48 -15.71 -10.20
C SER A 10 15.90 -14.28 -9.89
N THR A 11 15.20 -13.31 -10.47
CA THR A 11 15.50 -11.88 -10.29
C THR A 11 14.77 -11.35 -9.06
N LYS A 12 15.56 -10.89 -8.07
CA LYS A 12 15.04 -10.33 -6.82
C LYS A 12 15.29 -8.83 -6.76
N VAL A 13 14.24 -8.08 -6.45
CA VAL A 13 14.28 -6.61 -6.32
C VAL A 13 13.89 -6.16 -4.90
N SER A 14 14.21 -4.94 -4.54
CA SER A 14 13.75 -4.30 -3.30
C SER A 14 12.28 -3.87 -3.41
N PHE A 15 11.66 -3.54 -2.28
CA PHE A 15 10.33 -2.91 -2.27
C PHE A 15 10.31 -1.63 -3.10
N ARG A 16 11.34 -0.78 -2.93
CA ARG A 16 11.48 0.46 -3.70
C ARG A 16 11.50 0.20 -5.20
N GLU A 17 12.31 -0.75 -5.67
CA GLU A 17 12.41 -1.09 -7.08
C GLU A 17 11.10 -1.65 -7.62
N ALA A 18 10.43 -2.53 -6.88
CA ALA A 18 9.13 -3.08 -7.24
C ALA A 18 8.08 -1.98 -7.41
N VAL A 19 8.02 -1.02 -6.48
CA VAL A 19 7.08 0.11 -6.54
C VAL A 19 7.38 1.04 -7.71
N LEU A 20 8.65 1.40 -7.92
CA LEU A 20 9.03 2.35 -8.98
C LEU A 20 8.88 1.74 -10.38
N THR A 21 9.11 0.44 -10.52
CA THR A 21 8.95 -0.28 -11.80
C THR A 21 7.47 -0.61 -12.08
N GLY A 22 6.71 -0.93 -11.03
CA GLY A 22 5.30 -1.29 -11.08
C GLY A 22 5.04 -2.66 -11.69
N ILE A 23 5.42 -2.91 -12.93
CA ILE A 23 5.28 -4.19 -13.62
C ILE A 23 6.66 -4.66 -14.09
N PRO A 24 7.08 -5.90 -13.77
CA PRO A 24 8.33 -6.48 -14.27
C PRO A 24 8.38 -6.52 -15.80
N LEU A 25 9.60 -6.57 -16.36
CA LEU A 25 9.80 -6.63 -17.83
C LEU A 25 9.18 -7.87 -18.47
N ASP A 26 9.12 -8.99 -17.75
CA ASP A 26 8.48 -10.24 -18.15
C ASP A 26 6.94 -10.20 -18.11
N LYS A 27 6.36 -9.05 -17.73
CA LYS A 27 4.91 -8.82 -17.57
C LYS A 27 4.26 -9.69 -16.48
N GLY A 28 5.06 -10.21 -15.54
CA GLY A 28 4.57 -10.82 -14.30
C GLY A 28 4.06 -9.76 -13.29
N LEU A 29 3.86 -10.19 -12.07
CA LEU A 29 3.56 -9.32 -10.93
C LEU A 29 4.68 -9.45 -9.90
N TYR A 30 5.02 -8.36 -9.21
CA TYR A 30 5.93 -8.47 -8.08
C TYR A 30 5.22 -9.10 -6.88
N PHE A 31 5.86 -10.12 -6.32
CA PHE A 31 5.40 -10.85 -5.17
C PHE A 31 6.51 -10.92 -4.11
N PRO A 32 6.21 -10.80 -2.81
CA PRO A 32 7.21 -10.88 -1.78
C PRO A 32 7.81 -12.30 -1.71
N GLU A 33 9.10 -12.39 -1.43
CA GLU A 33 9.80 -13.67 -1.31
C GLU A 33 9.25 -14.52 -0.16
N THR A 34 8.86 -13.87 0.92
CA THR A 34 8.20 -14.48 2.07
C THR A 34 7.02 -13.62 2.48
N ILE A 35 5.92 -14.26 2.87
CA ILE A 35 4.81 -13.57 3.53
C ILE A 35 5.13 -13.58 5.03
N PRO A 36 5.41 -12.42 5.64
CA PRO A 36 5.72 -12.36 7.05
C PRO A 36 4.48 -12.71 7.89
N SER A 37 4.68 -13.48 8.94
CA SER A 37 3.66 -13.72 9.95
C SER A 37 3.63 -12.57 10.95
N LEU A 38 2.46 -12.37 11.54
CA LEU A 38 2.28 -11.48 12.69
C LEU A 38 2.52 -12.28 13.97
N GLU A 39 3.04 -11.62 14.98
CA GLU A 39 3.23 -12.23 16.30
C GLU A 39 1.88 -12.53 16.95
N THR A 40 1.80 -13.62 17.73
CA THR A 40 0.55 -14.05 18.37
C THR A 40 0.02 -12.97 19.31
N GLU A 41 0.90 -12.36 20.08
CA GLU A 41 0.60 -11.27 21.02
C GLU A 41 -0.05 -10.07 20.31
N PHE A 42 0.47 -9.72 19.13
CA PHE A 42 -0.11 -8.65 18.33
C PHE A 42 -1.52 -8.99 17.84
N ILE A 43 -1.75 -10.25 17.46
CA ILE A 43 -3.08 -10.73 17.01
C ILE A 43 -4.08 -10.68 18.18
N GLU A 44 -3.68 -11.04 19.38
CA GLU A 44 -4.52 -11.00 20.58
C GLU A 44 -4.89 -9.56 20.98
N GLU A 45 -4.00 -8.59 20.71
CA GLU A 45 -4.22 -7.18 21.02
C GLU A 45 -4.94 -6.38 19.94
N LEU A 46 -5.25 -6.96 18.78
CA LEU A 46 -5.83 -6.24 17.63
C LEU A 46 -7.08 -5.40 17.99
N SER A 47 -7.91 -5.87 18.92
CA SER A 47 -9.11 -5.16 19.35
C SER A 47 -8.85 -3.86 20.10
N ASN A 48 -7.65 -3.70 20.65
CA ASN A 48 -7.23 -2.53 21.43
C ASN A 48 -6.43 -1.52 20.60
N LEU A 49 -6.02 -1.92 19.39
CA LEU A 49 -5.18 -1.10 18.51
C LEU A 49 -6.02 -0.25 17.55
N SER A 50 -5.50 0.91 17.21
CA SER A 50 -6.07 1.75 16.17
C SER A 50 -5.81 1.14 14.77
N ASN A 51 -6.64 1.49 13.79
CA ASN A 51 -6.43 1.09 12.40
C ASN A 51 -5.06 1.49 11.86
N GLU A 52 -4.52 2.64 12.32
CA GLU A 52 -3.20 3.13 11.92
C GLU A 52 -2.07 2.24 12.48
N GLU A 53 -2.16 1.82 13.75
CA GLU A 53 -1.19 0.92 14.37
C GLU A 53 -1.19 -0.45 13.69
N ILE A 54 -2.37 -1.01 13.44
CA ILE A 54 -2.51 -2.28 12.71
C ILE A 54 -1.91 -2.17 11.31
N ALA A 55 -2.23 -1.11 10.57
CA ALA A 55 -1.73 -0.91 9.22
C ALA A 55 -0.21 -0.70 9.22
N PHE A 56 0.33 0.07 10.18
CA PHE A 56 1.77 0.28 10.30
C PHE A 56 2.51 -1.04 10.54
N GLU A 57 2.08 -1.85 11.49
CA GLU A 57 2.70 -3.13 11.80
C GLU A 57 2.68 -4.07 10.59
N CYS A 58 1.54 -4.19 9.92
CA CYS A 58 1.42 -5.01 8.73
C CYS A 58 2.33 -4.52 7.59
N ILE A 59 2.31 -3.22 7.27
CA ILE A 59 3.03 -2.66 6.12
C ILE A 59 4.53 -2.63 6.36
N SER A 60 4.99 -2.37 7.59
CA SER A 60 6.40 -2.32 7.96
C SER A 60 7.13 -3.61 7.60
N LYS A 61 6.49 -4.75 7.80
CA LYS A 61 7.03 -6.08 7.46
C LYS A 61 7.26 -6.25 5.94
N PHE A 62 6.42 -5.63 5.11
CA PHE A 62 6.55 -5.68 3.66
C PHE A 62 7.47 -4.61 3.09
N SER A 63 7.44 -3.38 3.60
CA SER A 63 8.31 -2.29 3.13
C SER A 63 9.77 -2.50 3.54
N GLY A 64 10.01 -3.23 4.63
CA GLY A 64 11.35 -3.48 5.16
C GLY A 64 12.04 -2.17 5.55
N LYS A 65 13.32 -2.04 5.15
CA LYS A 65 14.14 -0.84 5.43
C LYS A 65 14.11 0.22 4.32
N ASP A 66 13.29 0.02 3.28
CA ASP A 66 13.26 0.93 2.12
C ASP A 66 12.53 2.24 2.42
N ILE A 67 11.68 2.27 3.45
CA ILE A 67 11.03 3.47 3.99
C ILE A 67 11.42 3.58 5.46
N ASP A 68 11.85 4.75 5.89
CA ASP A 68 12.11 5.00 7.31
C ASP A 68 10.80 5.01 8.13
N GLU A 69 10.93 4.69 9.41
CA GLU A 69 9.77 4.51 10.30
C GLU A 69 8.88 5.76 10.39
N ALA A 70 9.47 6.94 10.52
CA ALA A 70 8.73 8.19 10.65
C ALA A 70 7.94 8.50 9.36
N SER A 71 8.57 8.28 8.20
CA SER A 71 7.90 8.44 6.91
C SER A 71 6.80 7.41 6.70
N LEU A 72 7.02 6.15 7.11
CA LEU A 72 6.00 5.11 6.99
C LEU A 72 4.78 5.42 7.88
N LYS A 73 4.98 5.84 9.13
CA LYS A 73 3.90 6.26 10.03
C LYS A 73 3.08 7.39 9.41
N ARG A 74 3.74 8.40 8.85
CA ARG A 74 3.07 9.50 8.14
C ARG A 74 2.27 9.00 6.94
N ILE A 75 2.84 8.15 6.09
CA ILE A 75 2.17 7.58 4.91
C ILE A 75 0.93 6.80 5.34
N VAL A 76 1.03 6.00 6.39
CA VAL A 76 -0.08 5.22 6.94
C VAL A 76 -1.18 6.13 7.45
N SER A 77 -0.86 7.10 8.33
CA SER A 77 -1.84 8.04 8.88
C SER A 77 -2.57 8.83 7.79
N GLU A 78 -1.85 9.31 6.78
CA GLU A 78 -2.47 9.99 5.65
C GLU A 78 -3.33 9.06 4.77
N THR A 79 -3.08 7.75 4.76
CA THR A 79 -3.81 6.76 3.97
C THR A 79 -5.06 6.30 4.69
N ILE A 80 -4.93 5.95 5.98
CA ILE A 80 -5.97 5.34 6.83
C ILE A 80 -6.65 6.44 7.67
N ASN A 81 -7.23 7.43 7.04
CA ASN A 81 -7.87 8.57 7.73
C ASN A 81 -9.40 8.63 7.57
N PHE A 82 -10.01 7.49 7.30
CA PHE A 82 -11.47 7.31 7.24
C PHE A 82 -11.87 5.97 7.88
N LYS A 83 -13.17 5.82 8.14
CA LYS A 83 -13.68 4.66 8.87
C LYS A 83 -13.76 3.41 8.00
N PHE A 84 -13.59 2.26 8.61
CA PHE A 84 -13.76 0.93 8.03
C PHE A 84 -14.79 0.13 8.88
N PRO A 85 -16.08 0.49 8.83
CA PRO A 85 -17.06 -0.22 9.63
C PRO A 85 -17.22 -1.66 9.15
N CYS A 86 -17.38 -2.56 10.12
CA CYS A 86 -17.72 -3.95 9.87
C CYS A 86 -19.16 -4.19 10.37
N ASN A 87 -20.09 -4.31 9.45
CA ASN A 87 -21.50 -4.45 9.75
C ASN A 87 -21.91 -5.92 9.71
N LYS A 88 -22.50 -6.43 10.80
CA LYS A 88 -23.03 -7.78 10.87
C LYS A 88 -24.38 -7.82 10.13
N LEU A 89 -24.50 -8.72 9.15
CA LEU A 89 -25.74 -8.95 8.41
C LEU A 89 -26.54 -10.14 8.99
N SER A 90 -25.82 -11.18 9.41
CA SER A 90 -26.38 -12.36 10.08
C SER A 90 -25.34 -12.91 11.05
N ASP A 91 -25.64 -14.05 11.71
CA ASP A 91 -24.70 -14.65 12.65
C ASP A 91 -23.38 -15.09 12.00
N ASP A 92 -23.43 -15.49 10.74
CA ASP A 92 -22.28 -16.02 10.00
C ASP A 92 -21.69 -15.03 8.96
N ILE A 93 -22.35 -13.87 8.75
CA ILE A 93 -21.95 -12.94 7.68
C ILE A 93 -21.74 -11.54 8.23
N SER A 94 -20.55 -11.01 8.00
CA SER A 94 -20.23 -9.61 8.25
C SER A 94 -19.68 -8.95 6.99
N VAL A 95 -19.96 -7.67 6.80
CA VAL A 95 -19.49 -6.86 5.66
C VAL A 95 -18.54 -5.79 6.14
N LEU A 96 -17.29 -5.86 5.69
CA LEU A 96 -16.32 -4.80 5.88
C LEU A 96 -16.49 -3.74 4.77
N GLU A 97 -16.93 -2.55 5.16
CA GLU A 97 -17.19 -1.46 4.22
C GLU A 97 -15.93 -0.65 3.95
N LEU A 98 -15.41 -0.71 2.73
CA LEU A 98 -14.19 -0.01 2.32
C LEU A 98 -14.46 1.24 1.48
N PHE A 99 -15.73 1.62 1.28
CA PHE A 99 -16.12 2.71 0.38
C PHE A 99 -16.31 4.07 1.08
N HIS A 100 -15.89 4.22 2.33
CA HIS A 100 -16.00 5.50 3.07
C HIS A 100 -14.85 6.48 2.79
N GLY A 101 -13.99 6.15 1.84
CA GLY A 101 -12.92 7.02 1.40
C GLY A 101 -13.40 8.18 0.50
N PRO A 102 -12.50 9.08 0.10
CA PRO A 102 -12.84 10.34 -0.60
C PRO A 102 -13.45 10.14 -1.99
N THR A 103 -13.28 8.98 -2.63
CA THR A 103 -13.89 8.69 -3.94
C THR A 103 -15.03 7.67 -3.84
N MET A 104 -15.38 7.25 -2.63
CA MET A 104 -16.37 6.21 -2.35
C MET A 104 -16.09 4.89 -3.07
N ALA A 105 -14.81 4.57 -3.28
CA ALA A 105 -14.36 3.35 -3.90
C ALA A 105 -13.52 2.52 -2.94
N PHE A 106 -13.70 1.20 -2.92
CA PHE A 106 -12.90 0.31 -2.08
C PHE A 106 -11.38 0.38 -2.36
N LYS A 107 -11.00 0.88 -3.52
CA LYS A 107 -9.59 1.05 -3.95
C LYS A 107 -8.92 2.29 -3.35
N ASP A 108 -9.63 3.14 -2.64
CA ASP A 108 -9.06 4.38 -2.09
C ASP A 108 -7.84 4.13 -1.20
N VAL A 109 -7.88 3.11 -0.36
CA VAL A 109 -6.73 2.74 0.50
C VAL A 109 -5.49 2.45 -0.35
N GLY A 110 -5.60 1.52 -1.31
CA GLY A 110 -4.47 1.12 -2.15
C GLY A 110 -3.96 2.26 -3.04
N ALA A 111 -4.85 3.07 -3.62
CA ALA A 111 -4.49 4.19 -4.47
C ALA A 111 -3.77 5.29 -3.68
N ARG A 112 -4.24 5.62 -2.47
CA ARG A 112 -3.63 6.61 -1.59
C ARG A 112 -2.27 6.16 -1.10
N PHE A 113 -2.17 4.91 -0.64
CA PHE A 113 -0.89 4.32 -0.22
C PHE A 113 0.13 4.36 -1.35
N THR A 114 -0.22 3.83 -2.53
CA THR A 114 0.68 3.80 -3.68
C THR A 114 1.15 5.20 -4.09
N SER A 115 0.24 6.17 -4.11
CA SER A 115 0.55 7.56 -4.43
C SER A 115 1.61 8.16 -3.49
N ARG A 116 1.45 7.95 -2.17
CA ARG A 116 2.36 8.48 -1.15
C ARG A 116 3.72 7.81 -1.17
N VAL A 117 3.74 6.50 -1.33
CA VAL A 117 5.00 5.75 -1.45
C VAL A 117 5.77 6.16 -2.71
N LEU A 118 5.08 6.32 -3.85
CA LEU A 118 5.71 6.83 -5.08
C LEU A 118 6.25 8.25 -4.89
N SER A 119 5.50 9.12 -4.23
CA SER A 119 5.95 10.48 -3.91
C SER A 119 7.21 10.46 -3.04
N TYR A 120 7.21 9.64 -1.98
CA TYR A 120 8.36 9.46 -1.10
C TYR A 120 9.62 9.04 -1.86
N PHE A 121 9.52 8.01 -2.71
CA PHE A 121 10.67 7.54 -3.48
C PHE A 121 11.12 8.51 -4.58
N ASN A 122 10.20 9.26 -5.20
CA ASN A 122 10.53 10.27 -6.20
C ASN A 122 11.22 11.49 -5.61
N LEU A 123 10.84 11.94 -4.42
CA LEU A 123 11.52 13.03 -3.70
C LEU A 123 12.96 12.63 -3.33
N SER A 124 13.18 11.37 -2.97
CA SER A 124 14.50 10.82 -2.65
C SER A 124 15.39 10.61 -3.88
N SER A 125 14.82 10.54 -5.07
CA SER A 125 15.58 10.47 -6.32
C SER A 125 15.53 11.84 -7.01
N LYS A 126 16.70 12.51 -7.16
CA LYS A 126 16.84 13.77 -7.90
C LYS A 126 16.45 13.68 -9.40
N LYS A 127 15.94 12.54 -9.86
CA LYS A 127 15.40 12.33 -11.22
C LYS A 127 13.88 12.45 -11.18
N LYS A 128 13.35 13.52 -11.78
CA LYS A 128 11.92 13.60 -12.16
C LYS A 128 11.64 12.47 -13.16
N ASN A 129 11.25 11.31 -12.67
CA ASN A 129 10.78 10.24 -13.55
C ASN A 129 9.35 10.58 -14.00
N ASN A 130 9.18 10.87 -15.29
CA ASN A 130 7.89 11.08 -15.96
C ASN A 130 6.99 9.80 -15.94
N SER A 131 7.46 8.70 -15.35
CA SER A 131 6.73 7.42 -15.27
C SER A 131 5.55 7.44 -14.30
N THR A 132 5.54 8.34 -13.31
CA THR A 132 4.41 8.48 -12.38
C THR A 132 3.10 8.79 -13.12
N CYS A 133 3.17 9.56 -14.20
CA CYS A 133 2.01 9.93 -15.00
C CYS A 133 1.41 8.76 -15.81
N SER A 134 2.21 7.74 -16.17
CA SER A 134 1.72 6.58 -16.93
C SER A 134 0.97 5.58 -16.07
N TYR A 135 1.36 5.40 -14.83
CA TYR A 135 0.66 4.54 -13.87
C TYR A 135 -0.72 5.12 -13.54
N PHE A 136 -0.80 6.43 -13.26
CA PHE A 136 -2.07 7.12 -13.01
C PHE A 136 -2.95 7.27 -14.24
N ARG A 137 -2.43 7.20 -15.47
CA ARG A 137 -3.26 7.21 -16.68
C ARG A 137 -4.21 6.01 -16.78
N ARG A 138 -3.87 4.85 -16.22
CA ARG A 138 -4.76 3.66 -16.20
C ARG A 138 -5.90 3.76 -15.20
N TYR A 139 -5.76 4.62 -14.17
CA TYR A 139 -6.79 4.86 -13.16
C TYR A 139 -7.51 6.21 -13.37
N ARG A 140 -7.58 6.68 -14.61
CA ARG A 140 -8.00 8.02 -15.00
C ARG A 140 -9.45 8.41 -14.66
N SER A 141 -10.30 7.46 -14.27
CA SER A 141 -11.74 7.75 -14.13
C SER A 141 -12.17 8.40 -12.81
N CYS A 142 -11.44 8.25 -11.72
CA CYS A 142 -11.91 8.75 -10.42
C CYS A 142 -10.91 9.57 -9.58
N CYS A 143 -9.62 9.28 -9.59
CA CYS A 143 -8.71 9.78 -8.55
C CYS A 143 -7.75 10.91 -8.96
N CYS A 144 -7.47 11.11 -10.26
CA CYS A 144 -6.33 11.93 -10.70
C CYS A 144 -6.45 13.44 -10.45
N LYS A 145 -7.63 14.03 -10.40
CA LYS A 145 -7.74 15.50 -10.27
C LYS A 145 -7.55 16.02 -8.83
N ARG A 146 -7.70 15.18 -7.82
CA ARG A 146 -7.54 15.57 -6.40
C ARG A 146 -6.22 15.13 -5.76
N PHE A 147 -5.46 14.23 -6.39
CA PHE A 147 -4.21 13.68 -5.84
C PHE A 147 -2.94 14.36 -6.37
N LEU A 148 -3.03 15.28 -7.30
CA LEU A 148 -1.88 16.03 -7.87
C LEU A 148 -1.47 17.25 -7.03
N TRP A 149 -2.12 17.49 -5.89
CA TRP A 149 -1.80 18.57 -4.96
C TRP A 149 -1.39 18.02 -3.59
N CYS A 150 -0.30 17.27 -3.54
CA CYS A 150 0.49 17.01 -2.33
C CYS A 150 1.96 17.02 -2.72
#